data_88e9bfdc4dde6a543ec35fb17161822e
#
_entry.id   88e9bfdc4dde6a543ec35fb17161822e
#
_cell.length_a   1.000
_cell.length_b   1.000
_cell.length_c   1.000
_cell.angle_alpha   90.00
_cell.angle_beta   90.00
_cell.angle_gamma   90.00
#
_symmetry.space_group_name_H-M   'P 1'
#
loop_
_entity.id
_entity.type
_entity.pdbx_description
1 polymer ?
#
loop_
_entity_poly.entity_id
_entity_poly.type
_entity_poly.pdbx_seq_one_letter_code
_entity_poly.pdbx_strand_id
1 'polypeptide(L)'
;MKISRQFIRMEIIGILILIIGSFLILFVFDRKEMFSSFPRFFRGWSFGAVFGFCFWQGDYFIAKIAGERLNWRKNAKKANTITLSLIFLYGVLISVSIPFIFYKYVFHIPPERLFGHIMGSSFIGLTINFAIVGASYSGFLAKYWMESIKN
;
A
#
# COMPACT_ATOMS: atom_id res chain seq x y z
N MET A 1 -1.14 -21.63 -15.22
CA MET A 1 -1.37 -20.17 -15.33
C MET A 1 -0.11 -19.53 -15.94
N LYS A 2 -0.13 -19.13 -17.21
CA LYS A 2 1.03 -18.44 -17.83
C LYS A 2 1.06 -17.00 -17.30
N ILE A 3 2.03 -16.70 -16.46
CA ILE A 3 2.28 -15.33 -16.00
C ILE A 3 2.76 -14.54 -17.22
N SER A 4 2.05 -13.48 -17.60
CA SER A 4 2.42 -12.69 -18.78
C SER A 4 3.71 -11.91 -18.49
N ARG A 5 4.58 -11.76 -19.51
CA ARG A 5 5.81 -10.95 -19.40
C ARG A 5 5.50 -9.50 -19.00
N GLN A 6 4.35 -9.00 -19.38
CA GLN A 6 3.88 -7.67 -19.04
C GLN A 6 3.57 -7.55 -17.54
N PHE A 7 2.97 -8.58 -16.93
CA PHE A 7 2.73 -8.63 -15.50
C PHE A 7 4.04 -8.58 -14.70
N ILE A 8 5.01 -9.45 -15.06
CA ILE A 8 6.33 -9.49 -14.39
C ILE A 8 7.02 -8.12 -14.48
N ARG A 9 6.96 -7.47 -15.66
CA ARG A 9 7.55 -6.15 -15.85
C ARG A 9 6.90 -5.08 -14.95
N MET A 10 5.58 -5.10 -14.82
CA MET A 10 4.86 -4.16 -13.95
C MET A 10 5.20 -4.38 -12.46
N GLU A 11 5.30 -5.65 -12.03
CA GLU A 11 5.69 -5.98 -10.66
C GLU A 11 7.11 -5.49 -10.34
N ILE A 12 8.08 -5.76 -11.24
CA ILE A 12 9.46 -5.29 -11.07
C ILE A 12 9.53 -3.77 -10.98
N ILE A 13 8.85 -3.07 -11.88
CA ILE A 13 8.82 -1.60 -11.87
C ILE A 13 8.22 -1.07 -10.57
N GLY A 14 7.12 -1.64 -10.11
CA GLY A 14 6.49 -1.23 -8.87
C GLY A 14 7.35 -1.48 -7.63
N ILE A 15 8.03 -2.64 -7.54
CA ILE A 15 8.99 -2.93 -6.47
C ILE A 15 10.13 -1.91 -6.49
N LEU A 16 10.68 -1.59 -7.67
CA LEU A 16 11.73 -0.58 -7.80
C LEU A 16 11.25 0.81 -7.36
N ILE A 17 10.04 1.21 -7.72
CA ILE A 17 9.44 2.48 -7.30
C ILE A 17 9.29 2.52 -5.77
N LEU A 18 8.84 1.45 -5.14
CA LEU A 18 8.72 1.37 -3.69
C LEU A 18 10.07 1.46 -2.99
N ILE A 19 11.06 0.73 -3.46
CA ILE A 19 12.41 0.72 -2.89
C ILE A 19 13.04 2.10 -3.01
N ILE A 20 13.02 2.69 -4.20
CA ILE A 20 13.62 4.00 -4.47
C ILE A 20 12.82 5.10 -3.77
N GLY A 21 11.49 5.06 -3.85
CA GLY A 21 10.61 6.05 -3.24
C GLY A 21 10.74 6.09 -1.71
N SER A 22 10.73 4.93 -1.05
CA SER A 22 10.94 4.87 0.40
C SER A 22 12.34 5.35 0.81
N PHE A 23 13.37 5.04 0.02
CA PHE A 23 14.72 5.55 0.24
C PHE A 23 14.79 7.07 0.11
N LEU A 24 14.20 7.64 -0.95
CA LEU A 24 14.19 9.08 -1.18
C LEU A 24 13.44 9.85 -0.10
N ILE A 25 12.28 9.33 0.34
CA ILE A 25 11.50 9.94 1.42
C ILE A 25 12.35 10.02 2.70
N LEU A 26 12.97 8.91 3.12
CA LEU A 26 13.81 8.91 4.30
C LEU A 26 15.07 9.74 4.12
N PHE A 27 15.68 9.73 2.95
CA PHE A 27 16.85 10.57 2.66
C PHE A 27 16.52 12.06 2.83
N VAL A 28 15.34 12.50 2.43
CA VAL A 28 14.92 13.90 2.59
C VAL A 28 14.63 14.24 4.06
N PHE A 29 13.90 13.36 4.77
CA PHE A 29 13.41 13.64 6.12
C PHE A 29 14.41 13.26 7.21
N ASP A 30 15.17 12.16 7.04
CA ASP A 30 16.08 11.62 8.04
C ASP A 30 17.55 11.61 7.57
N ARG A 31 17.94 12.60 6.77
CA ARG A 31 19.29 12.70 6.22
C ARG A 31 20.39 12.63 7.28
N LYS A 32 20.18 13.26 8.44
CA LYS A 32 21.15 13.24 9.55
C LYS A 32 21.34 11.84 10.10
N GLU A 33 20.28 11.06 10.23
CA GLU A 33 20.32 9.66 10.70
C GLU A 33 21.05 8.75 9.72
N MET A 34 20.88 8.95 8.41
CA MET A 34 21.59 8.20 7.38
C MET A 34 23.11 8.29 7.52
N PHE A 35 23.62 9.49 7.79
CA PHE A 35 25.08 9.72 7.90
C PHE A 35 25.63 9.42 9.30
N SER A 36 24.80 9.46 10.35
CA SER A 36 25.22 9.19 11.72
C SER A 36 25.06 7.73 12.13
N SER A 37 24.04 7.04 11.62
CA SER A 37 23.73 5.66 11.99
C SER A 37 23.04 4.92 10.84
N PHE A 38 23.85 4.41 9.91
CA PHE A 38 23.33 3.62 8.77
C PHE A 38 22.44 2.45 9.19
N PRO A 39 22.72 1.65 10.26
CA PRO A 39 21.82 0.59 10.68
C PRO A 39 20.43 1.09 11.10
N ARG A 40 20.34 2.27 11.71
CA ARG A 40 19.04 2.86 12.10
C ARG A 40 18.27 3.33 10.86
N PHE A 41 18.95 4.03 9.95
CA PHE A 41 18.39 4.43 8.67
C PHE A 41 17.88 3.23 7.87
N PHE A 42 18.67 2.16 7.78
CA PHE A 42 18.30 0.95 7.05
C PHE A 42 17.06 0.26 7.63
N ARG A 43 16.91 0.22 8.97
CA ARG A 43 15.70 -0.29 9.62
C ARG A 43 14.46 0.53 9.27
N GLY A 44 14.58 1.86 9.29
CA GLY A 44 13.49 2.77 8.90
C GLY A 44 13.10 2.60 7.43
N TRP A 45 14.09 2.51 6.56
CA TRP A 45 13.86 2.25 5.14
C TRP A 45 13.19 0.90 4.89
N SER A 46 13.67 -0.16 5.52
CA SER A 46 13.08 -1.51 5.44
C SER A 46 11.62 -1.50 5.89
N PHE A 47 11.31 -0.79 6.97
CA PHE A 47 9.94 -0.61 7.43
C PHE A 47 9.06 0.02 6.35
N GLY A 48 9.48 1.15 5.77
CA GLY A 48 8.72 1.83 4.71
C GLY A 48 8.53 0.96 3.47
N ALA A 49 9.58 0.26 3.04
CA ALA A 49 9.53 -0.63 1.88
C ALA A 49 8.59 -1.82 2.10
N VAL A 50 8.67 -2.50 3.24
CA VAL A 50 7.78 -3.63 3.58
C VAL A 50 6.35 -3.16 3.74
N PHE A 51 6.14 -2.04 4.42
CA PHE A 51 4.81 -1.48 4.66
C PHE A 51 4.12 -1.11 3.34
N GLY A 52 4.82 -0.38 2.47
CA GLY A 52 4.31 -0.03 1.14
C GLY A 52 4.06 -1.24 0.24
N PHE A 53 4.96 -2.24 0.28
CA PHE A 53 4.80 -3.48 -0.47
C PHE A 53 3.57 -4.27 -0.03
N CYS A 54 3.33 -4.40 1.27
CA CYS A 54 2.15 -5.09 1.79
C CYS A 54 0.85 -4.40 1.36
N PHE A 55 0.78 -3.07 1.43
CA PHE A 55 -0.37 -2.34 0.92
C PHE A 55 -0.59 -2.59 -0.56
N TRP A 56 0.43 -2.39 -1.38
CA TRP A 56 0.30 -2.53 -2.82
C TRP A 56 -0.12 -3.94 -3.24
N GLN A 57 0.56 -4.97 -2.74
CA GLN A 57 0.24 -6.35 -3.09
C GLN A 57 -1.15 -6.78 -2.63
N GLY A 58 -1.55 -6.37 -1.43
CA GLY A 58 -2.86 -6.71 -0.92
C GLY A 58 -3.99 -6.01 -1.66
N ASP A 59 -3.86 -4.72 -1.92
CA ASP A 59 -4.85 -3.96 -2.69
C ASP A 59 -4.98 -4.49 -4.12
N TYR A 60 -3.86 -4.81 -4.77
CA TYR A 60 -3.85 -5.44 -6.08
C TYR A 60 -4.57 -6.80 -6.07
N PHE A 61 -4.27 -7.64 -5.08
CA PHE A 61 -4.86 -8.97 -4.96
C PHE A 61 -6.38 -8.91 -4.70
N ILE A 62 -6.81 -8.00 -3.83
CA ILE A 62 -8.23 -7.76 -3.56
C ILE A 62 -8.94 -7.25 -4.83
N ALA A 63 -8.38 -6.27 -5.52
CA ALA A 63 -8.95 -5.73 -6.75
C ALA A 63 -9.05 -6.81 -7.85
N LYS A 64 -8.04 -7.67 -7.96
CA LYS A 64 -8.04 -8.79 -8.91
C LYS A 64 -9.14 -9.80 -8.60
N ILE A 65 -9.24 -10.29 -7.35
CA ILE A 65 -10.28 -11.24 -6.94
C ILE A 65 -11.67 -10.63 -7.13
N ALA A 66 -11.85 -9.37 -6.74
CA ALA A 66 -13.11 -8.68 -6.92
C ALA A 66 -13.46 -8.52 -8.40
N GLY A 67 -12.47 -8.22 -9.26
CA GLY A 67 -12.65 -8.15 -10.71
C GLY A 67 -13.10 -9.47 -11.33
N GLU A 68 -12.57 -10.60 -10.84
CA GLU A 68 -12.90 -11.94 -11.34
C GLU A 68 -14.24 -12.49 -10.80
N ARG A 69 -14.58 -12.17 -9.55
CA ARG A 69 -15.72 -12.80 -8.86
C ARG A 69 -16.99 -11.96 -8.82
N LEU A 70 -16.86 -10.63 -8.95
CA LEU A 70 -18.00 -9.74 -8.90
C LEU A 70 -18.53 -9.43 -10.31
N ASN A 71 -19.85 -9.43 -10.45
CA ASN A 71 -20.47 -9.10 -11.74
C ASN A 71 -20.57 -7.57 -11.93
N TRP A 72 -19.48 -6.96 -12.38
CA TRP A 72 -19.38 -5.52 -12.61
C TRP A 72 -20.33 -5.00 -13.67
N ARG A 73 -20.65 -5.82 -14.69
CA ARG A 73 -21.57 -5.43 -15.76
C ARG A 73 -23.02 -5.31 -15.27
N LYS A 74 -23.42 -6.21 -14.35
CA LYS A 74 -24.78 -6.24 -13.85
C LYS A 74 -25.03 -5.29 -12.69
N ASN A 75 -24.06 -5.09 -11.83
CA ASN A 75 -24.20 -4.28 -10.61
C ASN A 75 -22.87 -3.63 -10.18
N ALA A 76 -22.40 -2.67 -11.00
CA ALA A 76 -21.14 -1.98 -10.79
C ALA A 76 -21.06 -1.28 -9.42
N LYS A 77 -22.16 -0.67 -8.95
CA LYS A 77 -22.20 0.01 -7.64
C LYS A 77 -21.94 -0.95 -6.49
N LYS A 78 -22.59 -2.10 -6.48
CA LYS A 78 -22.40 -3.13 -5.45
C LYS A 78 -20.98 -3.70 -5.49
N ALA A 79 -20.48 -4.03 -6.68
CA ALA A 79 -19.12 -4.53 -6.86
C ALA A 79 -18.08 -3.54 -6.36
N ASN A 80 -18.25 -2.25 -6.68
CA ASN A 80 -17.39 -1.17 -6.23
C ASN A 80 -17.40 -1.04 -4.69
N THR A 81 -18.57 -1.00 -4.08
CA THR A 81 -18.72 -0.91 -2.62
C THR A 81 -18.03 -2.07 -1.91
N ILE A 82 -18.24 -3.30 -2.38
CA ILE A 82 -17.60 -4.48 -1.79
C ILE A 82 -16.08 -4.40 -1.92
N THR A 83 -15.57 -4.05 -3.10
CA THR A 83 -14.12 -3.96 -3.32
C THR A 83 -13.47 -2.91 -2.43
N LEU A 84 -14.05 -1.70 -2.36
CA LEU A 84 -13.55 -0.63 -1.51
C LEU A 84 -13.61 -0.99 -0.02
N SER A 85 -14.68 -1.67 0.42
CA SER A 85 -14.79 -2.13 1.80
C SER A 85 -13.72 -3.15 2.15
N LEU A 86 -13.41 -4.09 1.25
CA LEU A 86 -12.34 -5.07 1.44
C LEU A 86 -10.96 -4.42 1.49
N ILE A 87 -10.68 -3.47 0.59
CA ILE A 87 -9.43 -2.69 0.59
C ILE A 87 -9.31 -1.89 1.89
N PHE A 88 -10.39 -1.28 2.37
CA PHE A 88 -10.40 -0.55 3.63
C PHE A 88 -10.08 -1.46 4.83
N LEU A 89 -10.78 -2.59 4.97
CA LEU A 89 -10.56 -3.54 6.05
C LEU A 89 -9.14 -4.10 6.04
N TYR A 90 -8.65 -4.47 4.87
CA TYR A 90 -7.27 -4.92 4.69
C TYR A 90 -6.27 -3.81 5.05
N GLY A 91 -6.50 -2.58 4.59
CA GLY A 91 -5.68 -1.42 4.89
C GLY A 91 -5.56 -1.17 6.39
N VAL A 92 -6.67 -1.23 7.12
CA VAL A 92 -6.68 -1.11 8.60
C VAL A 92 -5.87 -2.25 9.24
N LEU A 93 -6.07 -3.48 8.79
CA LEU A 93 -5.33 -4.64 9.33
C LEU A 93 -3.82 -4.47 9.16
N ILE A 94 -3.35 -4.15 7.96
CA ILE A 94 -1.93 -3.97 7.65
C ILE A 94 -1.34 -2.75 8.36
N SER A 95 -2.10 -1.64 8.43
CA SER A 95 -1.64 -0.41 9.06
C SER A 95 -1.38 -0.57 10.57
N VAL A 96 -1.99 -1.54 11.22
CA VAL A 96 -1.75 -1.85 12.63
C VAL A 96 -0.71 -2.97 12.78
N SER A 97 -0.83 -4.04 11.99
CA SER A 97 -0.01 -5.25 12.15
C SER A 97 1.46 -5.00 11.81
N ILE A 98 1.76 -4.35 10.69
CA ILE A 98 3.15 -4.13 10.28
C ILE A 98 3.88 -3.16 11.22
N PRO A 99 3.33 -1.98 11.57
CA PRO A 99 3.95 -1.13 12.58
C PRO A 99 4.14 -1.83 13.94
N PHE A 100 3.14 -2.61 14.40
CA PHE A 100 3.27 -3.36 15.64
C PHE A 100 4.48 -4.29 15.62
N ILE A 101 4.64 -5.08 14.56
CA ILE A 101 5.76 -6.02 14.41
C ILE A 101 7.10 -5.26 14.40
N PHE A 102 7.20 -4.21 13.58
CA PHE A 102 8.44 -3.46 13.46
C PHE A 102 8.80 -2.70 14.75
N TYR A 103 7.86 -1.98 15.35
CA TYR A 103 8.15 -1.19 16.54
C TYR A 103 8.47 -2.07 17.74
N LYS A 104 7.81 -3.20 17.89
CA LYS A 104 8.06 -4.11 18.99
C LYS A 104 9.36 -4.91 18.81
N TYR A 105 9.57 -5.50 17.63
CA TYR A 105 10.63 -6.50 17.43
C TYR A 105 11.87 -5.97 16.73
N VAL A 106 11.76 -4.95 15.89
CA VAL A 106 12.88 -4.39 15.12
C VAL A 106 13.43 -3.12 15.77
N PHE A 107 12.54 -2.22 16.18
CA PHE A 107 12.92 -0.96 16.82
C PHE A 107 13.01 -1.05 18.34
N HIS A 108 12.44 -2.08 18.96
CA HIS A 108 12.43 -2.31 20.40
C HIS A 108 11.86 -1.11 21.18
N ILE A 109 10.76 -0.54 20.68
CA ILE A 109 10.08 0.59 21.32
C ILE A 109 9.45 0.12 22.65
N PRO A 110 9.67 0.85 23.76
CA PRO A 110 9.09 0.48 25.04
C PRO A 110 7.55 0.55 25.00
N PRO A 111 6.85 -0.34 25.78
CA PRO A 111 5.40 -0.48 25.73
C PRO A 111 4.63 0.82 25.90
N GLU A 112 5.13 1.75 26.72
CA GLU A 112 4.48 3.02 27.02
C GLU A 112 4.37 3.94 25.80
N ARG A 113 5.29 3.81 24.85
CA ARG A 113 5.35 4.62 23.62
C ARG A 113 4.84 3.86 22.38
N LEU A 114 4.71 2.54 22.49
CA LEU A 114 4.39 1.66 21.36
C LEU A 114 3.07 2.05 20.70
N PHE A 115 2.02 2.29 21.49
CA PHE A 115 0.71 2.67 20.98
C PHE A 115 0.74 3.96 20.14
N GLY A 116 1.42 5.01 20.65
CA GLY A 116 1.54 6.28 19.92
C GLY A 116 2.26 6.13 18.57
N HIS A 117 3.32 5.34 18.51
CA HIS A 117 4.04 5.06 17.26
C HIS A 117 3.19 4.27 16.26
N ILE A 118 2.45 3.26 16.73
CA ILE A 118 1.54 2.48 15.89
C ILE A 118 0.46 3.39 15.31
N MET A 119 -0.21 4.16 16.15
CA MET A 119 -1.29 5.05 15.72
C MET A 119 -0.82 6.10 14.72
N GLY A 120 0.33 6.73 14.97
CA GLY A 120 0.92 7.70 14.04
C GLY A 120 1.23 7.09 12.67
N SER A 121 1.92 5.95 12.64
CA SER A 121 2.25 5.25 11.40
C SER A 121 1.02 4.71 10.68
N SER A 122 0.04 4.21 11.44
CA SER A 122 -1.23 3.73 10.89
C SER A 122 -1.99 4.85 10.18
N PHE A 123 -2.08 6.00 10.81
CA PHE A 123 -2.77 7.17 10.22
C PHE A 123 -2.09 7.62 8.94
N ILE A 124 -0.75 7.77 8.95
CA ILE A 124 0.02 8.16 7.76
C ILE A 124 -0.11 7.11 6.66
N GLY A 125 0.08 5.84 6.99
CA GLY A 125 -0.01 4.73 6.03
C GLY A 125 -1.38 4.63 5.38
N LEU A 126 -2.46 4.70 6.16
CA LEU A 126 -3.83 4.70 5.64
C LEU A 126 -4.11 5.91 4.76
N THR A 127 -3.68 7.11 5.16
CA THR A 127 -3.90 8.33 4.37
C THR A 127 -3.22 8.21 2.99
N ILE A 128 -1.97 7.76 2.95
CA ILE A 128 -1.24 7.57 1.70
C ILE A 128 -1.90 6.47 0.86
N ASN A 129 -2.27 5.34 1.48
CA ASN A 129 -2.91 4.24 0.78
C ASN A 129 -4.23 4.66 0.14
N PHE A 130 -5.09 5.37 0.88
CA PHE A 130 -6.35 5.87 0.33
C PHE A 130 -6.18 6.90 -0.76
N ALA A 131 -5.16 7.76 -0.69
CA ALA A 131 -4.85 8.69 -1.77
C ALA A 131 -4.46 7.94 -3.06
N ILE A 132 -3.61 6.91 -2.95
CA ILE A 132 -3.19 6.09 -4.10
C ILE A 132 -4.36 5.28 -4.66
N VAL A 133 -5.12 4.60 -3.81
CA VAL A 133 -6.30 3.81 -4.21
C VAL A 133 -7.35 4.72 -4.85
N GLY A 134 -7.62 5.88 -4.26
CA GLY A 134 -8.57 6.86 -4.81
C GLY A 134 -8.17 7.36 -6.19
N ALA A 135 -6.89 7.69 -6.40
CA ALA A 135 -6.37 8.11 -7.69
C ALA A 135 -6.47 6.98 -8.74
N SER A 136 -6.09 5.76 -8.37
CA SER A 136 -6.14 4.57 -9.24
C SER A 136 -7.57 4.22 -9.61
N TYR A 137 -8.49 4.29 -8.64
CA TYR A 137 -9.90 4.00 -8.85
C TYR A 137 -10.60 5.05 -9.72
N SER A 138 -10.26 6.32 -9.54
CA SER A 138 -10.78 7.40 -10.39
C SER A 138 -10.42 7.19 -11.86
N GLY A 139 -9.18 6.78 -12.14
CA GLY A 139 -8.74 6.42 -13.49
C GLY A 139 -9.50 5.22 -14.07
N PHE A 140 -9.72 4.19 -13.26
CA PHE A 140 -10.49 3.01 -13.67
C PHE A 140 -11.96 3.34 -13.98
N LEU A 141 -12.61 4.10 -13.11
CA LEU A 141 -13.99 4.54 -13.30
C LEU A 141 -14.14 5.44 -14.53
N ALA A 142 -13.21 6.37 -14.74
CA ALA A 142 -13.21 7.23 -15.93
C ALA A 142 -13.11 6.41 -17.23
N LYS A 143 -12.22 5.41 -17.25
CA LYS A 143 -12.09 4.50 -18.40
C LYS A 143 -13.36 3.71 -18.63
N TYR A 144 -13.93 3.13 -17.59
CA TYR A 144 -15.19 2.36 -17.67
C TYR A 144 -16.36 3.21 -18.16
N TRP A 145 -16.45 4.46 -17.68
CA TRP A 145 -17.46 5.42 -18.12
C TRP A 145 -17.30 5.76 -19.60
N MET A 146 -16.08 6.04 -20.06
CA MET A 146 -15.81 6.32 -21.47
C MET A 146 -16.15 5.13 -22.37
N GLU A 147 -15.90 3.90 -21.94
CA GLU A 147 -16.27 2.70 -22.68
C GLU A 147 -17.80 2.48 -22.73
N SER A 148 -18.52 2.83 -21.67
CA SER A 148 -19.99 2.70 -21.62
C SER A 148 -20.72 3.71 -22.48
N ILE A 149 -20.13 4.87 -22.75
CA ILE A 149 -20.69 5.91 -23.64
C ILE A 149 -20.46 5.55 -25.11
N LYS A 150 -19.42 4.78 -25.44
CA LYS A 150 -19.10 4.36 -26.80
C LYS A 150 -19.94 3.19 -27.32
N ASN A 151 -20.62 2.50 -26.44
CA ASN A 151 -21.52 1.38 -26.75
C ASN A 151 -22.97 1.81 -26.56
#